data_d348c8b87d4c8ed20ea6523d7132caf8
#
_entry.id   d348c8b87d4c8ed20ea6523d7132caf8
#
_cell.length_a   1.000
_cell.length_b   1.000
_cell.length_c   1.000
_cell.angle_alpha   90.00
_cell.angle_beta   90.00
_cell.angle_gamma   90.00
#
_symmetry.space_group_name_H-M   'P 1'
#
loop_
_entity.id
_entity.type
_entity.pdbx_description
1 polymer ?
#
loop_
_entity_poly.entity_id
_entity_poly.type
_entity_poly.pdbx_seq_one_letter_code
_entity_poly.pdbx_strand_id
1 'polypeptide(L)'
;METPTAYGFNTTIRPSVLTQYANGWDYPSPTEIKIAMQAAGWRNVDLHKSIGVFDRTVRRWISGEKTMPYATWCVLCVQAGYGEIWK
;
A
#
# COMPACT_ATOMS: atom_id res chain seq x y z
N MET A 1 -14.05 5.31 23.10
CA MET A 1 -13.95 5.32 22.37
C MET A 1 -13.90 5.30 21.90
N GLU A 2 -13.78 5.40 21.96
CA GLU A 2 -13.72 5.47 21.24
C GLU A 2 -13.45 5.36 20.45
N THR A 3 -13.19 5.43 20.75
CA THR A 3 -12.98 5.40 19.87
C THR A 3 -12.83 5.16 19.24
N PRO A 4 -12.60 5.19 19.37
CA PRO A 4 -12.51 5.06 18.53
C PRO A 4 -12.46 4.53 17.98
N THR A 5 -12.11 4.37 18.17
CA THR A 5 -12.26 3.85 17.46
C THR A 5 -12.84 3.54 16.51
N ALA A 6 -13.17 3.39 16.77
CA ALA A 6 -14.09 3.06 15.71
C ALA A 6 -13.54 3.33 14.34
N TYR A 7 -12.91 4.32 14.17
CA TYR A 7 -12.31 4.67 12.90
C TYR A 7 -11.10 3.82 12.58
N GLY A 8 -10.56 3.16 13.54
CA GLY A 8 -9.35 2.38 13.34
C GLY A 8 -9.51 1.29 12.30
N PHE A 9 -10.67 0.67 12.24
CA PHE A 9 -10.89 -0.42 11.32
C PHE A 9 -10.93 0.06 9.87
N ASN A 10 -11.28 1.30 9.62
CA ASN A 10 -11.30 1.86 8.28
C ASN A 10 -9.92 2.04 7.70
N THR A 11 -8.92 2.04 8.55
CA THR A 11 -7.54 2.27 8.15
C THR A 11 -6.71 1.00 8.25
N THR A 12 -7.36 -0.13 8.46
CA THR A 12 -6.68 -1.39 8.63
C THR A 12 -6.31 -1.98 7.28
N ILE A 13 -5.08 -2.46 7.18
CA ILE A 13 -4.60 -3.19 6.02
C ILE A 13 -4.76 -4.68 6.31
N ARG A 14 -5.33 -5.41 5.37
CA ARG A 14 -5.59 -6.84 5.56
C ARG A 14 -4.26 -7.61 5.69
N PRO A 15 -4.20 -8.63 6.54
CA PRO A 15 -3.00 -9.47 6.62
C PRO A 15 -2.64 -10.13 5.28
N SER A 16 -3.63 -10.42 4.44
CA SER A 16 -3.40 -11.11 3.17
C SER A 16 -2.57 -10.30 2.17
N VAL A 17 -2.46 -8.98 2.36
CA VAL A 17 -1.61 -8.16 1.50
C VAL A 17 -0.22 -7.95 2.09
N LEU A 18 0.03 -8.45 3.30
CA LEU A 18 1.30 -8.28 4.01
C LEU A 18 2.05 -9.61 4.17
N THR A 19 1.97 -10.46 3.17
CA THR A 19 2.59 -11.79 3.22
C THR A 19 3.45 -12.02 1.99
N GLN A 20 4.20 -13.11 1.99
CA GLN A 20 4.96 -13.50 0.82
C GLN A 20 4.03 -13.78 -0.36
N TYR A 21 4.53 -13.53 -1.55
CA TYR A 21 3.74 -13.72 -2.76
C TYR A 21 3.19 -15.15 -2.86
N ALA A 22 4.03 -16.15 -2.59
CA ALA A 22 3.63 -17.55 -2.72
C ALA A 22 2.69 -18.02 -1.62
N ASN A 23 2.51 -17.22 -0.57
CA ASN A 23 1.65 -17.60 0.56
C ASN A 23 0.24 -17.02 0.44
N GLY A 24 -0.22 -16.87 -0.79
CA GLY A 24 -1.58 -16.40 -1.02
C GLY A 24 -1.72 -14.89 -0.97
N TRP A 25 -0.67 -14.17 -1.38
CA TRP A 25 -0.72 -12.71 -1.40
C TRP A 25 -1.86 -12.21 -2.26
N ASP A 26 -2.59 -11.24 -1.74
CA ASP A 26 -3.67 -10.56 -2.43
C ASP A 26 -3.22 -9.18 -2.87
N TYR A 27 -3.72 -8.71 -3.99
CA TYR A 27 -3.44 -7.33 -4.41
C TYR A 27 -4.04 -6.35 -3.40
N PRO A 28 -3.29 -5.30 -3.01
CA PRO A 28 -3.87 -4.29 -2.14
C PRO A 28 -4.99 -3.53 -2.85
N SER A 29 -6.03 -3.22 -2.10
CA SER A 29 -7.11 -2.40 -2.63
C SER A 29 -6.66 -0.94 -2.78
N PRO A 30 -7.40 -0.12 -3.55
CA PRO A 30 -7.09 1.31 -3.61
C PRO A 30 -7.01 1.97 -2.24
N THR A 31 -7.89 1.59 -1.33
CA THR A 31 -7.88 2.13 0.04
C THR A 31 -6.61 1.73 0.76
N GLU A 32 -6.20 0.47 0.64
CA GLU A 32 -4.97 -0.01 1.28
C GLU A 32 -3.74 0.69 0.73
N ILE A 33 -3.72 0.96 -0.57
CA ILE A 33 -2.62 1.70 -1.19
C ILE A 33 -2.54 3.11 -0.61
N LYS A 34 -3.67 3.78 -0.48
CA LYS A 34 -3.72 5.13 0.11
C LYS A 34 -3.25 5.14 1.55
N ILE A 35 -3.68 4.15 2.33
CA ILE A 35 -3.25 4.02 3.73
C ILE A 35 -1.75 3.84 3.80
N ALA A 36 -1.19 2.96 2.98
CA ALA A 36 0.25 2.71 2.97
C ALA A 36 1.03 3.94 2.53
N MET A 37 0.56 4.65 1.51
CA MET A 37 1.21 5.89 1.06
C MET A 37 1.20 6.92 2.17
N GLN A 38 0.10 7.06 2.87
CA GLN A 38 0.00 8.00 3.97
C GLN A 38 0.94 7.62 5.11
N ALA A 39 1.00 6.34 5.47
CA ALA A 39 1.91 5.85 6.49
C ALA A 39 3.37 6.04 6.09
N ALA A 40 3.67 5.91 4.81
CA ALA A 40 5.01 6.11 4.28
C ALA A 40 5.39 7.60 4.18
N GLY A 41 4.42 8.48 4.22
CA GLY A 41 4.63 9.90 3.97
C GLY A 41 4.92 10.19 2.51
N TRP A 42 4.47 9.32 1.61
CA TRP A 42 4.72 9.45 0.16
C TRP A 42 3.48 9.88 -0.59
N ARG A 43 3.65 10.95 -1.36
CA ARG A 43 2.67 11.38 -2.35
C ARG A 43 3.04 10.73 -3.69
N ASN A 44 2.22 10.96 -4.72
CA ASN A 44 2.51 10.42 -6.04
C ASN A 44 3.89 10.83 -6.54
N VAL A 45 4.28 12.08 -6.31
CA VAL A 45 5.58 12.59 -6.76
C VAL A 45 6.73 11.86 -6.07
N ASP A 46 6.53 11.43 -4.83
CA ASP A 46 7.58 10.73 -4.08
C ASP A 46 7.80 9.33 -4.63
N LEU A 47 6.73 8.67 -5.07
CA LEU A 47 6.86 7.38 -5.74
C LEU A 47 7.66 7.52 -7.03
N HIS A 48 7.43 8.60 -7.77
CA HIS A 48 8.21 8.84 -8.99
C HIS A 48 9.68 9.07 -8.67
N LYS A 49 9.97 9.93 -7.70
CA LYS A 49 11.36 10.25 -7.32
C LYS A 49 12.09 9.05 -6.75
N SER A 50 11.40 8.24 -5.97
CA SER A 50 12.05 7.15 -5.23
C SER A 50 12.21 5.89 -6.05
N ILE A 51 11.20 5.52 -6.83
CA ILE A 51 11.19 4.22 -7.53
C ILE A 51 10.74 4.33 -8.99
N GLY A 52 10.65 5.53 -9.53
CA GLY A 52 10.41 5.72 -10.95
C GLY A 52 8.99 5.47 -11.42
N VAL A 53 8.02 5.45 -10.51
CA VAL A 53 6.62 5.22 -10.88
C VAL A 53 5.98 6.55 -11.30
N PHE A 54 5.39 6.58 -12.47
CA PHE A 54 4.76 7.79 -12.98
C PHE A 54 3.42 8.07 -12.29
N ASP A 55 3.09 9.35 -12.16
CA ASP A 55 1.86 9.79 -11.53
C ASP A 55 0.63 9.13 -12.14
N ARG A 56 0.59 8.99 -13.46
CA ARG A 56 -0.52 8.33 -14.14
C ARG A 56 -0.70 6.89 -13.67
N THR A 57 0.40 6.18 -13.46
CA THR A 57 0.35 4.79 -12.99
C THR A 57 -0.19 4.73 -11.57
N VAL A 58 0.27 5.62 -10.70
CA VAL A 58 -0.23 5.66 -9.32
C VAL A 58 -1.72 5.94 -9.31
N ARG A 59 -2.19 6.87 -10.14
CA ARG A 59 -3.61 7.20 -10.21
C ARG A 59 -4.46 6.01 -10.65
N ARG A 60 -3.93 5.18 -11.55
CA ARG A 60 -4.64 3.97 -11.99
C ARG A 60 -4.77 2.95 -10.85
N TRP A 61 -3.75 2.84 -10.01
CA TRP A 61 -3.83 1.97 -8.84
C TRP A 61 -4.85 2.50 -7.84
N ILE A 62 -4.85 3.80 -7.61
CA ILE A 62 -5.75 4.43 -6.62
C ILE A 62 -7.19 4.41 -7.10
N SER A 63 -7.41 4.46 -8.42
CA SER A 63 -8.77 4.39 -8.97
C SER A 63 -9.29 2.96 -9.08
N GLY A 64 -8.42 1.97 -8.90
CA GLY A 64 -8.80 0.56 -9.05
C GLY A 64 -8.72 0.06 -10.48
N GLU A 65 -8.28 0.90 -11.41
CA GLU A 65 -8.17 0.50 -12.81
C GLU A 65 -7.10 -0.56 -13.03
N LYS A 66 -6.01 -0.48 -12.27
CA LYS A 66 -4.89 -1.42 -12.34
C LYS A 66 -4.50 -1.86 -10.94
N THR A 67 -3.97 -3.06 -10.85
CA THR A 67 -3.45 -3.57 -9.57
C THR A 67 -1.99 -3.21 -9.41
N MET A 68 -1.58 -2.97 -8.16
CA MET A 68 -0.18 -2.66 -7.87
C MET A 68 0.64 -3.95 -7.86
N PRO A 69 1.76 -4.00 -8.58
CA PRO A 69 2.63 -5.18 -8.57
C PRO A 69 3.23 -5.43 -7.19
N TYR A 70 3.52 -6.70 -6.92
CA TYR A 70 4.04 -7.11 -5.62
C TYR A 70 5.33 -6.39 -5.24
N ALA A 71 6.29 -6.30 -6.16
CA ALA A 71 7.58 -5.66 -5.85
C ALA A 71 7.41 -4.19 -5.45
N THR A 72 6.54 -3.47 -6.14
CA THR A 72 6.25 -2.07 -5.82
C THR A 72 5.59 -1.97 -4.45
N TRP A 73 4.64 -2.86 -4.19
CA TRP A 73 3.96 -2.91 -2.90
C TRP A 73 4.94 -3.21 -1.78
N CYS A 74 5.90 -4.12 -1.99
CA CYS A 74 6.93 -4.43 -1.01
C CYS A 74 7.75 -3.20 -0.63
N VAL A 75 8.16 -2.41 -1.62
CA VAL A 75 8.91 -1.19 -1.36
C VAL A 75 8.08 -0.22 -0.53
N LEU A 76 6.82 -0.05 -0.92
CA LEU A 76 5.92 0.85 -0.20
C LEU A 76 5.70 0.37 1.24
N CYS A 77 5.56 -0.92 1.45
CA CYS A 77 5.38 -1.50 2.79
C CYS A 77 6.58 -1.23 3.69
N VAL A 78 7.79 -1.37 3.17
CA VAL A 78 8.98 -1.07 3.95
C VAL A 78 8.99 0.40 4.36
N GLN A 79 8.71 1.28 3.42
CA GLN A 79 8.70 2.72 3.70
C GLN A 79 7.57 3.08 4.67
N ALA A 80 6.46 2.38 4.61
CA ALA A 80 5.32 2.63 5.50
C ALA A 80 5.53 2.07 6.92
N GLY A 81 6.56 1.27 7.12
CA GLY A 81 6.85 0.69 8.43
C GLY A 81 6.26 -0.70 8.65
N TYR A 82 5.71 -1.32 7.62
CA TYR A 82 5.16 -2.67 7.75
C TYR A 82 6.23 -3.76 7.63
N GLY A 83 7.46 -3.39 7.25
CA GLY A 83 8.56 -4.33 7.18
C GLY A 83 8.66 -5.02 5.83
N GLU A 84 9.56 -6.01 5.80
CA GLU A 84 9.87 -6.75 4.58
C GLU A 84 8.94 -7.95 4.46
N ILE A 85 7.79 -7.73 3.82
CA ILE A 85 6.72 -8.73 3.79
C ILE A 85 7.06 -9.99 2.99
N TRP A 86 8.16 -9.94 2.22
CA TRP A 86 8.59 -11.10 1.43
C TRP A 86 9.46 -12.07 2.22
N LYS A 87 9.76 -11.78 3.45
CA LYS A 87 10.57 -12.65 4.32
C LYS A 87 9.77 -13.60 5.15
#